data_bb957807fbfa943d4e1db0811971ce1c
#
_entry.id   bb957807fbfa943d4e1db0811971ce1c
#
_cell.length_a   1.000
_cell.length_b   1.000
_cell.length_c   1.000
_cell.angle_alpha   90.00
_cell.angle_beta   90.00
_cell.angle_gamma   90.00
#
_symmetry.space_group_name_H-M   'P 1'
#
loop_
_entity.id
_entity.type
_entity.pdbx_description
1 polymer ?
#
loop_
_entity_poly.entity_id
_entity_poly.type
_entity_poly.pdbx_seq_one_letter_code
_entity_poly.pdbx_strand_id
1 'polypeptide(L)'
;MAAIETNSLTKRFGESVLAVDDLDLTVEEGEIFGFLGPNGAGKSTTINVLLDFIRPTEGSATVLGQDAQAESETIRRKVGVLPEGAELYDRLTGREHVEWAIQTKGVGDDPDAILEQVGLDPDDADRKAGGYSKGMAQRLSFGMSLVGDPELLILDEPSSGLDPNGIQEMRDLIREEAADGTTVFFSSHILPEVEAVCDRVAIMSEGRLATVDTIENLQDNSDAQARIDVELAGVPDRIDVSNVDGVVRADVDDGTVSVVCEDATVKVDVVTALDRQAEVVDVLSEDTSLEELFNTYTGGGTVETESPAEEPKAEVTP
;
A
#
# COMPACT_ATOMS: atom_id res chain seq x y z
N MET A 1 4.54 6.02 22.02
CA MET A 1 5.79 6.78 21.69
C MET A 1 6.00 6.66 20.20
N ALA A 2 6.73 7.63 19.58
CA ALA A 2 6.94 7.53 18.15
C ALA A 2 7.98 6.45 17.80
N ALA A 3 7.62 5.52 16.93
CA ALA A 3 8.53 4.52 16.36
C ALA A 3 9.39 5.14 15.23
N ILE A 4 8.79 6.08 14.47
CA ILE A 4 9.51 6.88 13.46
C ILE A 4 9.10 8.33 13.63
N GLU A 5 10.07 9.24 13.60
CA GLU A 5 9.83 10.68 13.56
C GLU A 5 10.82 11.34 12.59
N THR A 6 10.31 12.19 11.71
CA THR A 6 11.14 13.02 10.83
C THR A 6 10.83 14.49 11.09
N ASN A 7 11.88 15.32 11.04
CA ASN A 7 11.76 16.76 11.25
C ASN A 7 12.40 17.47 10.04
N SER A 8 11.58 18.13 9.24
CA SER A 8 11.97 18.86 8.02
C SER A 8 12.94 18.06 7.14
N LEU A 9 12.68 16.75 7.03
CA LEU A 9 13.57 15.84 6.33
C LEU A 9 13.62 16.16 4.85
N THR A 10 14.83 16.46 4.36
CA THR A 10 15.03 16.82 2.95
C THR A 10 16.16 15.98 2.36
N LYS A 11 15.91 15.43 1.16
CA LYS A 11 16.92 14.73 0.36
C LYS A 11 16.97 15.22 -1.06
N ARG A 12 18.14 15.72 -1.42
CA ARG A 12 18.46 16.18 -2.78
C ARG A 12 19.59 15.32 -3.37
N PHE A 13 19.41 14.91 -4.61
CA PHE A 13 20.46 14.24 -5.40
C PHE A 13 20.99 15.20 -6.47
N GLY A 14 22.26 15.58 -6.35
CA GLY A 14 22.87 16.60 -7.21
C GLY A 14 22.16 17.94 -7.11
N GLU A 15 22.12 18.68 -8.22
CA GLU A 15 21.49 20.02 -8.27
C GLU A 15 20.02 19.98 -8.72
N SER A 16 19.57 18.87 -9.34
CA SER A 16 18.32 18.82 -10.09
C SER A 16 17.22 17.96 -9.49
N VAL A 17 17.53 16.99 -8.65
CA VAL A 17 16.51 16.05 -8.14
C VAL A 17 16.29 16.29 -6.65
N LEU A 18 15.14 16.81 -6.29
CA LEU A 18 14.64 16.93 -4.92
C LEU A 18 13.71 15.74 -4.66
N ALA A 19 14.23 14.69 -4.04
CA ALA A 19 13.51 13.43 -3.86
C ALA A 19 12.62 13.40 -2.61
N VAL A 20 13.01 14.17 -1.57
CA VAL A 20 12.21 14.40 -0.36
C VAL A 20 12.38 15.87 0.00
N ASP A 21 11.28 16.57 0.28
CA ASP A 21 11.24 17.99 0.51
C ASP A 21 10.42 18.33 1.76
N ASP A 22 11.11 18.71 2.84
CA ASP A 22 10.52 19.18 4.10
C ASP A 22 9.50 18.20 4.70
N LEU A 23 9.86 16.91 4.80
CA LEU A 23 9.00 15.85 5.29
C LEU A 23 8.97 15.82 6.82
N ASP A 24 7.81 16.14 7.40
CA ASP A 24 7.48 15.94 8.81
C ASP A 24 6.51 14.76 8.95
N LEU A 25 6.97 13.65 9.53
CA LEU A 25 6.22 12.41 9.67
C LEU A 25 6.37 11.86 11.09
N THR A 26 5.27 11.36 11.63
CA THR A 26 5.27 10.64 12.92
C THR A 26 4.49 9.33 12.77
N VAL A 27 5.16 8.21 13.09
CA VAL A 27 4.57 6.87 13.19
C VAL A 27 4.62 6.45 14.65
N GLU A 28 3.47 6.04 15.19
CA GLU A 28 3.38 5.61 16.59
C GLU A 28 3.77 4.13 16.75
N GLU A 29 4.21 3.77 17.97
CA GLU A 29 4.50 2.36 18.27
C GLU A 29 3.23 1.51 18.23
N GLY A 30 3.32 0.32 17.61
CA GLY A 30 2.25 -0.68 17.55
C GLY A 30 1.19 -0.43 16.48
N GLU A 31 1.32 0.62 15.64
CA GLU A 31 0.40 0.84 14.52
C GLU A 31 0.91 0.18 13.22
N ILE A 32 -0.02 -0.14 12.32
CA ILE A 32 0.29 -0.42 10.91
C ILE A 32 0.14 0.90 10.15
N PHE A 33 1.26 1.46 9.74
CA PHE A 33 1.31 2.74 9.05
C PHE A 33 1.61 2.57 7.56
N GLY A 34 0.68 3.03 6.72
CA GLY A 34 0.81 3.03 5.26
C GLY A 34 1.56 4.27 4.75
N PHE A 35 2.51 4.07 3.85
CA PHE A 35 3.23 5.15 3.17
C PHE A 35 2.95 5.08 1.68
N LEU A 36 1.87 5.75 1.26
CA LEU A 36 1.28 5.65 -0.06
C LEU A 36 1.80 6.74 -0.99
N GLY A 37 1.99 6.43 -2.26
CA GLY A 37 2.35 7.40 -3.28
C GLY A 37 2.76 6.77 -4.60
N PRO A 38 2.70 7.50 -5.71
CA PRO A 38 3.12 6.99 -7.01
C PRO A 38 4.63 6.69 -7.04
N ASN A 39 5.04 5.99 -8.10
CA ASN A 39 6.45 5.75 -8.33
C ASN A 39 7.19 7.09 -8.50
N GLY A 40 8.33 7.23 -7.82
CA GLY A 40 9.09 8.49 -7.79
C GLY A 40 8.61 9.53 -6.78
N ALA A 41 7.56 9.26 -5.99
CA ALA A 41 7.09 10.18 -4.94
C ALA A 41 8.09 10.41 -3.80
N GLY A 42 9.14 9.58 -3.67
CA GLY A 42 10.16 9.71 -2.63
C GLY A 42 10.10 8.63 -1.54
N LYS A 43 9.18 7.64 -1.63
CA LYS A 43 8.98 6.59 -0.62
C LYS A 43 10.26 5.83 -0.28
N SER A 44 10.84 5.13 -1.25
CA SER A 44 12.07 4.35 -1.02
C SER A 44 13.26 5.23 -0.65
N THR A 45 13.29 6.51 -1.09
CA THR A 45 14.30 7.48 -0.63
C THR A 45 14.15 7.76 0.87
N THR A 46 12.94 7.97 1.35
CA THR A 46 12.65 8.17 2.78
C THR A 46 13.06 6.93 3.58
N ILE A 47 12.65 5.73 3.17
CA ILE A 47 13.05 4.47 3.79
C ILE A 47 14.58 4.35 3.88
N ASN A 48 15.28 4.64 2.80
CA ASN A 48 16.74 4.58 2.77
C ASN A 48 17.40 5.60 3.72
N VAL A 49 16.78 6.75 3.98
CA VAL A 49 17.26 7.70 4.98
C VAL A 49 17.02 7.19 6.41
N LEU A 50 15.85 6.62 6.70
CA LEU A 50 15.52 6.03 8.00
C LEU A 50 16.49 4.90 8.39
N LEU A 51 16.98 4.15 7.41
CA LEU A 51 17.92 3.04 7.59
C LEU A 51 19.41 3.43 7.49
N ASP A 52 19.72 4.74 7.29
CA ASP A 52 21.08 5.27 7.04
C ASP A 52 21.79 4.60 5.85
N PHE A 53 21.02 4.15 4.83
CA PHE A 53 21.62 3.74 3.55
C PHE A 53 22.01 4.95 2.72
N ILE A 54 21.27 6.05 2.90
CA ILE A 54 21.62 7.38 2.37
C ILE A 54 21.42 8.43 3.46
N ARG A 55 22.23 9.49 3.43
CA ARG A 55 22.11 10.59 4.40
C ARG A 55 21.17 11.68 3.91
N PRO A 56 20.38 12.31 4.78
CA PRO A 56 19.59 13.48 4.41
C PRO A 56 20.50 14.63 3.98
N THR A 57 19.94 15.57 3.22
CA THR A 57 20.63 16.84 2.88
C THR A 57 20.39 17.86 3.97
N GLU A 58 19.16 17.90 4.51
CA GLU A 58 18.73 18.76 5.61
C GLU A 58 17.73 18.01 6.48
N GLY A 59 17.47 18.53 7.69
CA GLY A 59 16.56 17.90 8.64
C GLY A 59 17.15 16.67 9.34
N SER A 60 16.31 15.93 10.04
CA SER A 60 16.70 14.75 10.81
C SER A 60 15.62 13.69 10.83
N ALA A 61 16.01 12.46 11.17
CA ALA A 61 15.10 11.36 11.41
C ALA A 61 15.50 10.59 12.67
N THR A 62 14.50 10.16 13.45
CA THR A 62 14.68 9.22 14.55
C THR A 62 13.88 7.95 14.30
N VAL A 63 14.43 6.82 14.69
CA VAL A 63 13.81 5.51 14.61
C VAL A 63 13.94 4.83 15.97
N LEU A 64 12.82 4.40 16.54
CA LEU A 64 12.76 3.84 17.90
C LEU A 64 13.45 4.75 18.94
N GLY A 65 13.23 6.07 18.83
CA GLY A 65 13.78 7.09 19.68
C GLY A 65 15.29 7.35 19.53
N GLN A 66 15.94 6.79 18.49
CA GLN A 66 17.39 6.90 18.23
C GLN A 66 17.61 7.68 16.93
N ASP A 67 18.68 8.50 16.89
CA ASP A 67 19.06 9.23 15.68
C ASP A 67 19.44 8.25 14.56
N ALA A 68 18.74 8.34 13.42
CA ALA A 68 18.87 7.40 12.31
C ALA A 68 20.29 7.31 11.74
N GLN A 69 21.07 8.39 11.79
CA GLN A 69 22.44 8.46 11.25
C GLN A 69 23.51 8.15 12.30
N ALA A 70 23.30 8.59 13.55
CA ALA A 70 24.30 8.42 14.61
C ALA A 70 24.25 7.01 15.23
N GLU A 71 23.08 6.40 15.30
CA GLU A 71 22.81 5.15 16.01
C GLU A 71 22.30 4.02 15.08
N SER A 72 22.58 4.14 13.77
CA SER A 72 22.07 3.25 12.72
C SER A 72 22.36 1.76 12.95
N GLU A 73 23.50 1.41 13.57
CA GLU A 73 23.81 0.02 13.91
C GLU A 73 22.84 -0.54 14.97
N THR A 74 22.55 0.26 16.00
CA THR A 74 21.62 -0.13 17.07
C THR A 74 20.20 -0.25 16.53
N ILE A 75 19.78 0.68 15.68
CA ILE A 75 18.48 0.66 15.01
C ILE A 75 18.32 -0.61 14.16
N ARG A 76 19.29 -0.93 13.29
CA ARG A 76 19.22 -2.10 12.42
C ARG A 76 19.16 -3.44 13.15
N ARG A 77 19.58 -3.50 14.40
CA ARG A 77 19.40 -4.72 15.23
C ARG A 77 17.96 -4.93 15.66
N LYS A 78 17.20 -3.84 15.80
CA LYS A 78 15.80 -3.82 16.28
C LYS A 78 14.77 -3.72 15.15
N VAL A 79 15.21 -3.45 13.94
CA VAL A 79 14.36 -3.26 12.77
C VAL A 79 14.45 -4.48 11.86
N GLY A 80 13.31 -4.94 11.39
CA GLY A 80 13.19 -5.88 10.28
C GLY A 80 12.97 -5.09 8.98
N VAL A 81 13.60 -5.50 7.89
CA VAL A 81 13.50 -4.79 6.61
C VAL A 81 13.21 -5.78 5.49
N LEU A 82 12.15 -5.50 4.74
CA LEU A 82 11.86 -6.12 3.46
C LEU A 82 12.02 -5.04 2.38
N PRO A 83 13.13 -4.99 1.64
CA PRO A 83 13.33 -4.00 0.59
C PRO A 83 12.56 -4.38 -0.67
N GLU A 84 12.19 -3.36 -1.48
CA GLU A 84 11.61 -3.58 -2.80
C GLU A 84 12.53 -4.43 -3.67
N GLY A 85 11.97 -5.44 -4.36
CA GLY A 85 12.73 -6.29 -5.28
C GLY A 85 13.82 -7.13 -4.62
N ALA A 86 13.65 -7.52 -3.35
CA ALA A 86 14.59 -8.38 -2.65
C ALA A 86 14.92 -9.63 -3.46
N GLU A 87 16.18 -9.79 -3.83
CA GLU A 87 16.66 -10.96 -4.55
C GLU A 87 17.23 -12.00 -3.59
N LEU A 88 16.76 -13.22 -3.71
CA LEU A 88 17.28 -14.38 -2.99
C LEU A 88 18.48 -14.98 -3.71
N TYR A 89 19.35 -15.64 -3.00
CA TYR A 89 20.45 -16.40 -3.59
C TYR A 89 19.94 -17.73 -4.15
N ASP A 90 19.84 -17.85 -5.47
CA ASP A 90 19.30 -19.02 -6.18
C ASP A 90 19.84 -20.38 -5.71
N ARG A 91 21.06 -20.42 -5.20
CA ARG A 91 21.77 -21.65 -4.81
C ARG A 91 21.56 -22.04 -3.36
N LEU A 92 21.07 -21.13 -2.52
CA LEU A 92 20.75 -21.39 -1.13
C LEU A 92 19.30 -21.91 -1.02
N THR A 93 19.07 -22.73 -0.01
CA THR A 93 17.72 -23.14 0.38
C THR A 93 17.01 -22.03 1.18
N GLY A 94 15.70 -22.12 1.35
CA GLY A 94 14.97 -21.20 2.23
C GLY A 94 15.54 -21.20 3.65
N ARG A 95 15.82 -22.40 4.18
CA ARG A 95 16.44 -22.58 5.51
C ARG A 95 17.80 -21.87 5.59
N GLU A 96 18.68 -22.08 4.63
CA GLU A 96 20.00 -21.44 4.61
C GLU A 96 19.93 -19.90 4.56
N HIS A 97 18.88 -19.34 3.95
CA HIS A 97 18.65 -17.89 3.97
C HIS A 97 18.28 -17.38 5.37
N VAL A 98 17.37 -18.08 6.06
CA VAL A 98 16.98 -17.70 7.43
C VAL A 98 18.15 -17.88 8.39
N GLU A 99 18.89 -18.99 8.31
CA GLU A 99 20.10 -19.21 9.09
C GLU A 99 21.16 -18.13 8.87
N TRP A 100 21.33 -17.69 7.61
CA TRP A 100 22.22 -16.58 7.28
C TRP A 100 21.77 -15.26 7.92
N ALA A 101 20.47 -14.96 7.89
CA ALA A 101 19.92 -13.77 8.54
C ALA A 101 20.12 -13.81 10.06
N ILE A 102 19.86 -14.96 10.71
CA ILE A 102 20.09 -15.20 12.15
C ILE A 102 21.56 -14.95 12.52
N GLN A 103 22.48 -15.55 11.76
CA GLN A 103 23.92 -15.35 11.97
C GLN A 103 24.35 -13.89 11.80
N THR A 104 23.80 -13.21 10.80
CA THR A 104 24.12 -11.81 10.49
C THR A 104 23.65 -10.87 11.60
N LYS A 105 22.44 -11.09 12.15
CA LYS A 105 21.93 -10.33 13.31
C LYS A 105 22.59 -10.76 14.64
N GLY A 106 23.19 -11.96 14.70
CA GLY A 106 23.84 -12.49 15.90
C GLY A 106 22.85 -12.90 16.98
N VAL A 107 21.67 -13.39 16.59
CA VAL A 107 20.58 -13.84 17.47
C VAL A 107 20.49 -15.37 17.51
N GLY A 108 19.62 -15.91 18.32
CA GLY A 108 19.50 -17.35 18.55
C GLY A 108 18.16 -17.96 18.15
N ASP A 109 17.52 -17.38 17.13
CA ASP A 109 16.21 -17.81 16.66
C ASP A 109 16.26 -19.23 16.05
N ASP A 110 15.11 -19.89 16.03
CA ASP A 110 14.93 -21.17 15.35
C ASP A 110 14.49 -20.92 13.90
N PRO A 111 15.31 -21.30 12.91
CA PRO A 111 14.95 -21.10 11.51
C PRO A 111 13.68 -21.85 11.10
N ASP A 112 13.38 -23.00 11.72
CA ASP A 112 12.17 -23.76 11.45
C ASP A 112 10.91 -23.02 11.92
N ALA A 113 10.98 -22.39 13.10
CA ALA A 113 9.87 -21.60 13.62
C ALA A 113 9.55 -20.41 12.72
N ILE A 114 10.56 -19.70 12.21
CA ILE A 114 10.37 -18.57 11.28
C ILE A 114 9.78 -19.03 9.94
N LEU A 115 10.26 -20.15 9.40
CA LEU A 115 9.75 -20.71 8.16
C LEU A 115 8.29 -21.17 8.27
N GLU A 116 7.93 -21.79 9.40
CA GLU A 116 6.55 -22.16 9.73
C GLU A 116 5.65 -20.92 9.85
N GLN A 117 6.11 -19.87 10.53
CA GLN A 117 5.40 -18.61 10.72
C GLN A 117 5.01 -17.95 9.39
N VAL A 118 5.89 -18.03 8.38
CA VAL A 118 5.60 -17.46 7.04
C VAL A 118 4.98 -18.49 6.07
N GLY A 119 4.55 -19.66 6.57
CA GLY A 119 3.84 -20.66 5.79
C GLY A 119 4.70 -21.34 4.72
N LEU A 120 6.00 -21.53 4.97
CA LEU A 120 6.88 -22.34 4.16
C LEU A 120 7.03 -23.73 4.75
N ASP A 121 6.47 -24.72 4.06
CA ASP A 121 6.56 -26.11 4.48
C ASP A 121 8.02 -26.61 4.54
N PRO A 122 8.37 -27.59 5.39
CA PRO A 122 9.73 -28.11 5.52
C PRO A 122 10.34 -28.58 4.18
N ASP A 123 9.52 -29.21 3.31
CA ASP A 123 9.98 -29.68 2.00
C ASP A 123 10.35 -28.50 1.07
N ASP A 124 9.60 -27.40 1.16
CA ASP A 124 9.89 -26.16 0.43
C ASP A 124 11.08 -25.40 1.06
N ALA A 125 11.18 -25.39 2.39
CA ALA A 125 12.29 -24.78 3.12
C ALA A 125 13.65 -25.38 2.73
N ASP A 126 13.71 -26.67 2.47
CA ASP A 126 14.92 -27.39 2.07
C ASP A 126 15.20 -27.36 0.57
N ARG A 127 14.29 -26.76 -0.21
CA ARG A 127 14.45 -26.56 -1.65
C ARG A 127 15.23 -25.27 -1.94
N LYS A 128 16.01 -25.25 -3.02
CA LYS A 128 16.75 -24.05 -3.45
C LYS A 128 15.81 -22.93 -3.86
N ALA A 129 16.09 -21.71 -3.41
CA ALA A 129 15.27 -20.54 -3.64
C ALA A 129 15.15 -20.14 -5.13
N GLY A 130 16.13 -20.49 -5.98
CA GLY A 130 16.01 -20.29 -7.43
C GLY A 130 14.88 -21.07 -8.11
N GLY A 131 14.23 -21.99 -7.39
CA GLY A 131 13.02 -22.71 -7.83
C GLY A 131 11.73 -22.25 -7.16
N TYR A 132 11.76 -21.16 -6.40
CA TYR A 132 10.58 -20.63 -5.71
C TYR A 132 9.66 -19.87 -6.66
N SER A 133 8.36 -19.93 -6.37
CA SER A 133 7.41 -18.97 -6.94
C SER A 133 7.66 -17.57 -6.32
N LYS A 134 7.14 -16.52 -6.96
CA LYS A 134 7.23 -15.17 -6.38
C LYS A 134 6.67 -15.11 -4.96
N GLY A 135 5.51 -15.73 -4.70
CA GLY A 135 4.90 -15.78 -3.37
C GLY A 135 5.79 -16.48 -2.34
N MET A 136 6.41 -17.60 -2.70
CA MET A 136 7.36 -18.28 -1.81
C MET A 136 8.59 -17.43 -1.53
N ALA A 137 9.14 -16.78 -2.55
CA ALA A 137 10.29 -15.89 -2.40
C ALA A 137 9.96 -14.70 -1.49
N GLN A 138 8.77 -14.12 -1.65
CA GLN A 138 8.32 -13.00 -0.85
C GLN A 138 8.08 -13.39 0.62
N ARG A 139 7.43 -14.55 0.85
CA ARG A 139 7.26 -15.09 2.22
C ARG A 139 8.59 -15.39 2.90
N LEU A 140 9.55 -15.95 2.18
CA LEU A 140 10.91 -16.15 2.70
C LEU A 140 11.59 -14.83 3.06
N SER A 141 11.50 -13.83 2.18
CA SER A 141 12.07 -12.49 2.42
C SER A 141 11.42 -11.80 3.61
N PHE A 142 10.09 -11.96 3.76
CA PHE A 142 9.37 -11.48 4.94
C PHE A 142 9.84 -12.21 6.20
N GLY A 143 9.96 -13.54 6.19
CA GLY A 143 10.50 -14.32 7.31
C GLY A 143 11.91 -13.89 7.71
N MET A 144 12.77 -13.58 6.75
CA MET A 144 14.10 -13.03 7.04
C MET A 144 14.03 -11.67 7.75
N SER A 145 13.00 -10.86 7.49
CA SER A 145 12.79 -9.58 8.19
C SER A 145 12.34 -9.77 9.64
N LEU A 146 11.69 -10.89 9.97
CA LEU A 146 11.25 -11.23 11.34
C LEU A 146 12.37 -11.69 12.27
N VAL A 147 13.52 -12.08 11.72
CA VAL A 147 14.66 -12.55 12.50
C VAL A 147 15.02 -11.55 13.60
N GLY A 148 15.15 -12.01 14.84
CA GLY A 148 15.55 -11.20 15.99
C GLY A 148 14.41 -10.42 16.63
N ASP A 149 13.17 -10.82 16.40
CA ASP A 149 11.95 -10.25 17.00
C ASP A 149 11.95 -8.71 16.94
N PRO A 150 11.78 -8.12 15.76
CA PRO A 150 11.97 -6.68 15.54
C PRO A 150 10.87 -5.86 16.23
N GLU A 151 11.24 -4.71 16.81
CA GLU A 151 10.30 -3.72 17.36
C GLU A 151 9.59 -2.93 16.25
N LEU A 152 10.18 -2.89 15.03
CA LEU A 152 9.68 -2.19 13.86
C LEU A 152 9.98 -2.99 12.59
N LEU A 153 8.96 -3.20 11.75
CA LEU A 153 9.10 -3.71 10.39
C LEU A 153 9.00 -2.56 9.38
N ILE A 154 9.98 -2.46 8.48
CA ILE A 154 9.95 -1.54 7.34
C ILE A 154 9.85 -2.38 6.07
N LEU A 155 8.70 -2.30 5.39
CA LEU A 155 8.35 -3.12 4.23
C LEU A 155 8.17 -2.21 3.01
N ASP A 156 9.07 -2.33 2.03
CA ASP A 156 9.01 -1.53 0.80
C ASP A 156 8.35 -2.36 -0.31
N GLU A 157 7.11 -2.00 -0.67
CA GLU A 157 6.27 -2.68 -1.68
C GLU A 157 6.14 -4.20 -1.45
N PRO A 158 5.69 -4.66 -0.25
CA PRO A 158 5.75 -6.07 0.14
C PRO A 158 4.90 -7.00 -0.73
N SER A 159 3.86 -6.49 -1.39
CA SER A 159 2.93 -7.25 -2.23
C SER A 159 3.28 -7.19 -3.72
N SER A 160 4.36 -6.49 -4.09
CA SER A 160 4.71 -6.25 -5.49
C SER A 160 4.87 -7.54 -6.31
N GLY A 161 4.05 -7.66 -7.36
CA GLY A 161 4.09 -8.77 -8.30
C GLY A 161 3.58 -10.11 -7.76
N LEU A 162 2.87 -10.10 -6.64
CA LEU A 162 2.11 -11.24 -6.14
C LEU A 162 0.78 -11.36 -6.86
N ASP A 163 0.25 -12.59 -6.92
CA ASP A 163 -1.13 -12.83 -7.32
C ASP A 163 -2.11 -12.44 -6.17
N PRO A 164 -3.44 -12.37 -6.42
CA PRO A 164 -4.39 -11.96 -5.40
C PRO A 164 -4.35 -12.81 -4.11
N ASN A 165 -4.04 -14.11 -4.21
CA ASN A 165 -3.92 -14.97 -3.05
C ASN A 165 -2.65 -14.63 -2.24
N GLY A 166 -1.52 -14.44 -2.93
CA GLY A 166 -0.27 -14.02 -2.29
C GLY A 166 -0.36 -12.65 -1.62
N ILE A 167 -1.12 -11.71 -2.19
CA ILE A 167 -1.42 -10.41 -1.57
C ILE A 167 -2.19 -10.62 -0.26
N GLN A 168 -3.22 -11.48 -0.28
CA GLN A 168 -4.00 -11.75 0.92
C GLN A 168 -3.16 -12.42 2.02
N GLU A 169 -2.35 -13.42 1.66
CA GLU A 169 -1.42 -14.09 2.59
C GLU A 169 -0.42 -13.08 3.22
N MET A 170 0.13 -12.17 2.42
CA MET A 170 1.05 -11.13 2.92
C MET A 170 0.35 -10.17 3.89
N ARG A 171 -0.89 -9.78 3.60
CA ARG A 171 -1.71 -8.94 4.48
C ARG A 171 -1.96 -9.62 5.83
N ASP A 172 -2.24 -10.92 5.81
CA ASP A 172 -2.50 -11.68 7.03
C ASP A 172 -1.23 -11.79 7.89
N LEU A 173 -0.06 -12.05 7.28
CA LEU A 173 1.23 -12.02 7.96
C LEU A 173 1.52 -10.65 8.61
N ILE A 174 1.28 -9.55 7.90
CA ILE A 174 1.49 -8.19 8.42
C ILE A 174 0.58 -7.93 9.63
N ARG A 175 -0.70 -8.36 9.57
CA ARG A 175 -1.63 -8.20 10.69
C ARG A 175 -1.27 -9.05 11.90
N GLU A 176 -0.79 -10.27 11.69
CA GLU A 176 -0.33 -11.14 12.76
C GLU A 176 0.82 -10.51 13.53
N GLU A 177 1.84 -9.99 12.81
CA GLU A 177 2.97 -9.30 13.44
C GLU A 177 2.54 -8.06 14.24
N ALA A 178 1.64 -7.25 13.67
CA ALA A 178 1.11 -6.08 14.37
C ALA A 178 0.27 -6.45 15.60
N ALA A 179 -0.50 -7.54 15.54
CA ALA A 179 -1.27 -8.03 16.70
C ALA A 179 -0.36 -8.48 17.85
N ASP A 180 0.85 -8.94 17.57
CA ASP A 180 1.87 -9.27 18.54
C ASP A 180 2.60 -8.04 19.11
N GLY A 181 2.30 -6.84 18.57
CA GLY A 181 2.78 -5.54 19.06
C GLY A 181 3.92 -4.94 18.26
N THR A 182 4.33 -5.56 17.16
CA THR A 182 5.32 -5.01 16.24
C THR A 182 4.75 -3.80 15.51
N THR A 183 5.49 -2.70 15.46
CA THR A 183 5.13 -1.56 14.60
C THR A 183 5.43 -1.91 13.15
N VAL A 184 4.50 -1.61 12.23
CA VAL A 184 4.71 -1.86 10.80
C VAL A 184 4.64 -0.56 10.02
N PHE A 185 5.72 -0.23 9.32
CA PHE A 185 5.79 0.84 8.33
C PHE A 185 5.89 0.22 6.95
N PHE A 186 4.83 0.38 6.15
CA PHE A 186 4.80 -0.28 4.86
C PHE A 186 4.51 0.69 3.71
N SER A 187 5.34 0.66 2.68
CA SER A 187 5.13 1.47 1.49
C SER A 187 4.32 0.71 0.44
N SER A 188 3.44 1.44 -0.26
CA SER A 188 2.74 0.94 -1.43
C SER A 188 2.39 2.08 -2.40
N HIS A 189 2.15 1.73 -3.66
CA HIS A 189 1.51 2.60 -4.63
C HIS A 189 0.08 2.13 -4.93
N ILE A 190 -0.39 1.06 -4.28
CA ILE A 190 -1.69 0.41 -4.46
C ILE A 190 -2.56 0.70 -3.24
N LEU A 191 -3.52 1.59 -3.43
CA LEU A 191 -4.38 2.06 -2.35
C LEU A 191 -5.19 0.94 -1.67
N PRO A 192 -5.88 0.00 -2.38
CA PRO A 192 -6.60 -1.09 -1.74
C PRO A 192 -5.75 -2.00 -0.84
N GLU A 193 -4.42 -2.00 -0.99
CA GLU A 193 -3.54 -2.72 -0.08
C GLU A 193 -3.42 -2.01 1.26
N VAL A 194 -3.28 -0.68 1.20
CA VAL A 194 -3.17 0.19 2.38
C VAL A 194 -4.49 0.21 3.15
N GLU A 195 -5.61 0.42 2.46
CA GLU A 195 -6.96 0.38 3.06
C GLU A 195 -7.23 -0.91 3.83
N ALA A 196 -6.74 -2.02 3.30
CA ALA A 196 -7.03 -3.32 3.88
C ALA A 196 -6.30 -3.59 5.20
N VAL A 197 -5.15 -2.96 5.49
CA VAL A 197 -4.31 -3.33 6.64
C VAL A 197 -3.90 -2.17 7.54
N CYS A 198 -3.88 -0.93 7.05
CA CYS A 198 -3.32 0.19 7.79
C CYS A 198 -4.32 0.84 8.74
N ASP A 199 -3.83 1.29 9.90
CA ASP A 199 -4.58 2.15 10.83
C ASP A 199 -4.58 3.60 10.35
N ARG A 200 -3.40 4.06 9.89
CA ARG A 200 -3.16 5.41 9.35
C ARG A 200 -2.34 5.34 8.08
N VAL A 201 -2.49 6.35 7.26
CA VAL A 201 -1.75 6.47 6.00
C VAL A 201 -1.21 7.88 5.81
N ALA A 202 0.00 7.96 5.29
CA ALA A 202 0.58 9.17 4.70
C ALA A 202 0.53 9.06 3.18
N ILE A 203 -0.01 10.07 2.52
CA ILE A 203 0.02 10.19 1.04
C ILE A 203 1.18 11.11 0.66
N MET A 204 2.08 10.58 -0.15
CA MET A 204 3.26 11.28 -0.63
C MET A 204 3.16 11.59 -2.12
N SER A 205 3.45 12.81 -2.50
CA SER A 205 3.47 13.27 -3.89
C SER A 205 4.64 14.23 -4.13
N GLU A 206 5.39 14.05 -5.22
CA GLU A 206 6.50 14.93 -5.63
C GLU A 206 7.52 15.25 -4.51
N GLY A 207 7.82 14.27 -3.67
CA GLY A 207 8.76 14.40 -2.56
C GLY A 207 8.19 15.03 -1.29
N ARG A 208 6.91 15.40 -1.27
CA ARG A 208 6.23 16.06 -0.16
C ARG A 208 5.10 15.21 0.41
N LEU A 209 4.83 15.43 1.68
CA LEU A 209 3.66 14.89 2.35
C LEU A 209 2.42 15.69 1.93
N ALA A 210 1.45 15.04 1.29
CA ALA A 210 0.19 15.66 0.91
C ALA A 210 -0.81 15.64 2.08
N THR A 211 -0.93 14.50 2.78
CA THR A 211 -1.77 14.35 3.97
C THR A 211 -1.33 13.16 4.81
N VAL A 212 -1.71 13.17 6.10
CA VAL A 212 -1.62 12.02 7.02
C VAL A 212 -2.90 11.96 7.82
N ASP A 213 -3.59 10.83 7.76
CA ASP A 213 -4.79 10.61 8.59
C ASP A 213 -5.08 9.11 8.74
N THR A 214 -6.10 8.79 9.54
CA THR A 214 -6.68 7.44 9.56
C THR A 214 -7.43 7.19 8.24
N ILE A 215 -7.54 5.91 7.88
CA ILE A 215 -8.32 5.51 6.69
C ILE A 215 -9.77 6.01 6.81
N GLU A 216 -10.39 5.86 7.99
CA GLU A 216 -11.74 6.31 8.29
C GLU A 216 -11.91 7.83 8.11
N ASN A 217 -11.00 8.63 8.68
CA ASN A 217 -11.06 10.08 8.54
C ASN A 217 -10.86 10.55 7.09
N LEU A 218 -10.00 9.86 6.32
CA LEU A 218 -9.82 10.20 4.91
C LEU A 218 -11.08 9.90 4.08
N GLN A 219 -11.79 8.83 4.42
CA GLN A 219 -13.09 8.50 3.81
C GLN A 219 -14.17 9.52 4.21
N ASP A 220 -14.23 9.90 5.50
CA ASP A 220 -15.23 10.84 6.03
C ASP A 220 -14.97 12.31 5.62
N ASN A 221 -13.70 12.72 5.58
CA ASN A 221 -13.29 14.08 5.21
C ASN A 221 -13.17 14.31 3.70
N SER A 222 -13.40 13.28 2.90
CA SER A 222 -13.57 13.49 1.49
C SER A 222 -14.84 14.33 1.31
N ASP A 223 -14.70 15.59 0.89
CA ASP A 223 -15.78 16.39 0.26
C ASP A 223 -16.24 15.70 -1.06
N ALA A 224 -15.90 14.49 -1.23
CA ALA A 224 -16.19 13.69 -2.38
C ALA A 224 -17.66 13.27 -2.32
N GLN A 225 -18.35 13.82 -3.22
CA GLN A 225 -19.74 13.58 -3.54
C GLN A 225 -19.95 12.09 -3.76
N ALA A 226 -20.78 11.48 -2.92
CA ALA A 226 -21.10 10.07 -3.06
C ALA A 226 -21.68 9.78 -4.45
N ARG A 227 -21.13 8.80 -5.16
CA ARG A 227 -21.61 8.43 -6.51
C ARG A 227 -22.46 7.18 -6.46
N ILE A 228 -23.50 7.18 -7.26
CA ILE A 228 -24.34 6.02 -7.48
C ILE A 228 -24.64 5.87 -8.98
N ASP A 229 -24.41 4.69 -9.52
CA ASP A 229 -24.77 4.32 -10.87
C ASP A 229 -25.96 3.36 -10.82
N VAL A 230 -27.06 3.75 -11.44
CA VAL A 230 -28.32 2.98 -11.43
C VAL A 230 -28.65 2.53 -12.85
N GLU A 231 -28.68 1.21 -13.07
CA GLU A 231 -29.08 0.62 -14.35
C GLU A 231 -30.60 0.49 -14.41
N LEU A 232 -31.20 0.97 -15.50
CA LEU A 232 -32.64 0.95 -15.74
C LEU A 232 -33.02 -0.01 -16.87
N ALA A 233 -34.07 -0.77 -16.72
CA ALA A 233 -34.61 -1.70 -17.73
C ALA A 233 -35.09 -1.02 -19.04
N GLY A 234 -35.11 0.29 -19.07
CA GLY A 234 -35.44 1.12 -20.21
C GLY A 234 -35.34 2.57 -19.80
N VAL A 235 -34.72 3.38 -20.65
CA VAL A 235 -34.55 4.82 -20.38
C VAL A 235 -35.80 5.56 -20.83
N PRO A 236 -36.55 6.21 -19.91
CA PRO A 236 -37.62 7.12 -20.29
C PRO A 236 -37.04 8.32 -21.07
N ASP A 237 -37.86 8.94 -21.93
CA ASP A 237 -37.46 10.15 -22.68
C ASP A 237 -37.00 11.32 -21.78
N ARG A 238 -37.32 11.24 -20.49
CA ARG A 238 -36.86 12.17 -19.44
C ARG A 238 -36.72 11.44 -18.13
N ILE A 239 -35.54 11.53 -17.55
CA ILE A 239 -35.23 11.15 -16.16
C ILE A 239 -35.03 12.46 -15.39
N ASP A 240 -35.70 12.58 -14.24
CA ASP A 240 -35.59 13.76 -13.39
C ASP A 240 -35.29 13.35 -11.95
N VAL A 241 -34.07 13.64 -11.50
CA VAL A 241 -33.61 13.49 -10.11
C VAL A 241 -33.32 14.85 -9.47
N SER A 242 -33.62 15.96 -10.16
CA SER A 242 -33.39 17.31 -9.67
C SER A 242 -34.25 17.70 -8.46
N ASN A 243 -35.29 16.92 -8.17
CA ASN A 243 -36.15 17.10 -7.01
C ASN A 243 -35.68 16.33 -5.76
N VAL A 244 -34.57 15.61 -5.84
CA VAL A 244 -33.95 14.93 -4.69
C VAL A 244 -32.97 15.89 -4.06
N ASP A 245 -33.24 16.29 -2.82
CA ASP A 245 -32.34 17.17 -2.07
C ASP A 245 -30.98 16.47 -1.88
N GLY A 246 -29.87 17.19 -2.10
CA GLY A 246 -28.52 16.64 -2.02
C GLY A 246 -27.98 16.02 -3.31
N VAL A 247 -28.73 16.05 -4.42
CA VAL A 247 -28.19 15.70 -5.76
C VAL A 247 -27.40 16.88 -6.32
N VAL A 248 -26.13 16.67 -6.60
CA VAL A 248 -25.22 17.68 -7.17
C VAL A 248 -25.25 17.66 -8.69
N ARG A 249 -25.19 16.46 -9.26
CA ARG A 249 -25.16 16.24 -10.71
C ARG A 249 -25.75 14.88 -11.06
N ALA A 250 -26.38 14.78 -12.21
CA ALA A 250 -26.81 13.51 -12.80
C ALA A 250 -26.51 13.50 -14.31
N ASP A 251 -25.98 12.39 -14.77
CA ASP A 251 -25.71 12.12 -16.19
C ASP A 251 -26.41 10.79 -16.56
N VAL A 252 -26.86 10.69 -17.80
CA VAL A 252 -27.54 9.48 -18.34
C VAL A 252 -26.79 9.01 -19.56
N ASP A 253 -26.30 7.77 -19.53
CA ASP A 253 -25.61 7.16 -20.66
C ASP A 253 -26.03 5.69 -20.79
N ASP A 254 -26.48 5.30 -21.98
CA ASP A 254 -26.83 3.94 -22.42
C ASP A 254 -27.59 3.08 -21.37
N GLY A 255 -28.57 3.67 -20.68
CA GLY A 255 -29.40 2.95 -19.70
C GLY A 255 -28.94 3.08 -18.26
N THR A 256 -27.78 3.64 -18.03
CA THR A 256 -27.25 3.90 -16.70
C THR A 256 -27.41 5.38 -16.33
N VAL A 257 -27.92 5.63 -15.13
CA VAL A 257 -28.03 6.96 -14.53
C VAL A 257 -26.94 7.10 -13.47
N SER A 258 -25.94 7.92 -13.78
CA SER A 258 -24.86 8.26 -12.84
C SER A 258 -25.25 9.50 -12.07
N VAL A 259 -25.40 9.38 -10.77
CA VAL A 259 -25.77 10.50 -9.88
C VAL A 259 -24.68 10.74 -8.86
N VAL A 260 -24.30 12.02 -8.75
CA VAL A 260 -23.36 12.52 -7.75
C VAL A 260 -24.18 13.20 -6.66
N CYS A 261 -24.04 12.74 -5.42
CA CYS A 261 -24.77 13.20 -4.23
C CYS A 261 -23.86 13.95 -3.27
N GLU A 262 -24.39 14.87 -2.47
CA GLU A 262 -23.63 15.57 -1.43
C GLU A 262 -23.06 14.63 -0.36
N ASP A 263 -23.79 13.54 -0.05
CA ASP A 263 -23.36 12.51 0.88
C ASP A 263 -24.02 11.15 0.57
N ALA A 264 -23.57 10.09 1.23
CA ALA A 264 -24.04 8.72 0.99
C ALA A 264 -25.52 8.48 1.38
N THR A 265 -26.10 9.29 2.26
CA THR A 265 -27.50 9.11 2.69
C THR A 265 -28.49 9.44 1.60
N VAL A 266 -28.11 10.31 0.67
CA VAL A 266 -28.93 10.72 -0.48
C VAL A 266 -29.10 9.58 -1.51
N LYS A 267 -28.20 8.60 -1.55
CA LYS A 267 -28.26 7.47 -2.51
C LYS A 267 -29.58 6.73 -2.49
N VAL A 268 -30.14 6.49 -1.31
CA VAL A 268 -31.42 5.76 -1.14
C VAL A 268 -32.57 6.55 -1.74
N ASP A 269 -32.57 7.88 -1.58
CA ASP A 269 -33.60 8.76 -2.11
C ASP A 269 -33.51 8.83 -3.64
N VAL A 270 -32.30 8.83 -4.19
CA VAL A 270 -32.04 8.76 -5.64
C VAL A 270 -32.59 7.46 -6.22
N VAL A 271 -32.26 6.29 -5.67
CA VAL A 271 -32.77 4.99 -6.14
C VAL A 271 -34.30 4.98 -6.07
N THR A 272 -34.89 5.45 -4.98
CA THR A 272 -36.33 5.53 -4.80
C THR A 272 -36.99 6.46 -5.82
N ALA A 273 -36.35 7.56 -6.18
CA ALA A 273 -36.84 8.51 -7.18
C ALA A 273 -36.78 7.94 -8.60
N LEU A 274 -35.71 7.17 -8.90
CA LEU A 274 -35.53 6.48 -10.18
C LEU A 274 -36.51 5.31 -10.35
N ASP A 275 -36.71 4.49 -9.32
CA ASP A 275 -37.63 3.33 -9.34
C ASP A 275 -39.09 3.74 -9.60
N ARG A 276 -39.46 4.97 -9.22
CA ARG A 276 -40.79 5.53 -9.57
C ARG A 276 -40.92 5.94 -11.05
N GLN A 277 -39.84 6.10 -11.77
CA GLN A 277 -39.81 6.58 -13.15
C GLN A 277 -39.51 5.47 -14.16
N ALA A 278 -38.67 4.49 -13.75
CA ALA A 278 -38.33 3.29 -14.55
C ALA A 278 -37.97 2.13 -13.63
N GLU A 279 -38.07 0.90 -14.11
CA GLU A 279 -37.66 -0.29 -13.37
C GLU A 279 -36.16 -0.30 -13.19
N VAL A 280 -35.70 -0.31 -11.91
CA VAL A 280 -34.28 -0.41 -11.55
C VAL A 280 -33.84 -1.85 -11.69
N VAL A 281 -32.80 -2.12 -12.47
CA VAL A 281 -32.25 -3.46 -12.75
C VAL A 281 -31.07 -3.74 -11.82
N ASP A 282 -30.17 -2.78 -11.68
CA ASP A 282 -28.99 -2.89 -10.84
C ASP A 282 -28.60 -1.54 -10.23
N VAL A 283 -27.87 -1.59 -9.12
CA VAL A 283 -27.40 -0.41 -8.41
C VAL A 283 -25.96 -0.65 -8.00
N LEU A 284 -25.05 0.11 -8.60
CA LEU A 284 -23.65 0.18 -8.20
C LEU A 284 -23.46 1.45 -7.35
N SER A 285 -23.17 1.24 -6.08
CA SER A 285 -22.81 2.33 -5.18
C SER A 285 -21.29 2.41 -5.11
N GLU A 286 -20.74 3.48 -5.65
CA GLU A 286 -19.36 3.85 -5.39
C GLU A 286 -19.38 4.83 -4.22
N ASP A 287 -18.88 4.39 -3.06
CA ASP A 287 -18.45 5.34 -2.04
C ASP A 287 -17.21 6.00 -2.59
N THR A 288 -17.03 7.29 -2.33
CA THR A 288 -15.85 8.01 -2.77
C THR A 288 -14.62 7.25 -2.31
N SER A 289 -14.00 6.61 -3.25
CA SER A 289 -12.86 5.76 -2.95
C SER A 289 -11.73 6.69 -2.54
N LEU A 290 -10.94 6.27 -1.56
CA LEU A 290 -9.63 6.88 -1.29
C LEU A 290 -8.83 7.04 -2.59
N GLU A 291 -9.20 6.33 -3.66
CA GLU A 291 -8.63 6.41 -4.99
C GLU A 291 -8.86 7.79 -5.64
N GLU A 292 -10.04 8.40 -5.48
CA GLU A 292 -10.30 9.77 -5.96
C GLU A 292 -9.53 10.79 -5.12
N LEU A 293 -9.44 10.61 -3.82
CA LEU A 293 -8.57 11.42 -2.95
C LEU A 293 -7.10 11.27 -3.34
N PHE A 294 -6.65 10.05 -3.51
CA PHE A 294 -5.29 9.76 -3.96
C PHE A 294 -5.00 10.45 -5.30
N ASN A 295 -5.92 10.34 -6.26
CA ASN A 295 -5.82 11.01 -7.56
C ASN A 295 -5.82 12.55 -7.43
N THR A 296 -6.60 13.10 -6.50
CA THR A 296 -6.63 14.54 -6.21
C THR A 296 -5.30 15.03 -5.63
N TYR A 297 -4.74 14.30 -4.67
CA TYR A 297 -3.46 14.63 -4.03
C TYR A 297 -2.24 14.35 -4.91
N THR A 298 -2.34 13.41 -5.86
CA THR A 298 -1.22 13.05 -6.75
C THR A 298 -1.28 13.69 -8.13
N GLY A 299 -2.28 14.56 -8.39
CA GLY A 299 -2.37 15.32 -9.65
C GLY A 299 -2.92 14.55 -10.84
N GLY A 300 -3.77 13.54 -10.63
CA GLY A 300 -4.61 12.94 -11.68
C GLY A 300 -3.86 12.35 -12.88
N GLY A 301 -2.75 11.68 -12.66
CA GLY A 301 -2.15 10.83 -13.69
C GLY A 301 -3.02 9.58 -13.88
N THR A 302 -3.72 9.49 -15.03
CA THR A 302 -4.42 8.29 -15.46
C THR A 302 -3.51 7.08 -15.33
N VAL A 303 -3.89 6.12 -14.48
CA VAL A 303 -3.30 4.78 -14.49
C VAL A 303 -3.67 4.18 -15.85
N GLU A 304 -2.72 4.13 -16.79
CA GLU A 304 -2.85 3.29 -17.97
C GLU A 304 -2.91 1.84 -17.48
N THR A 305 -4.09 1.26 -17.51
CA THR A 305 -4.25 -0.18 -17.42
C THR A 305 -3.54 -0.78 -18.63
N GLU A 306 -2.36 -1.36 -18.42
CA GLU A 306 -1.71 -2.18 -19.42
C GLU A 306 -2.64 -3.33 -19.79
N SER A 307 -3.32 -3.21 -20.94
CA SER A 307 -3.94 -4.36 -21.61
C SER A 307 -2.84 -5.40 -21.90
N PRO A 308 -3.10 -6.69 -21.66
CA PRO A 308 -2.11 -7.72 -21.96
C PRO A 308 -1.78 -7.67 -23.45
N ALA A 309 -0.48 -7.53 -23.74
CA ALA A 309 0.07 -7.52 -25.09
C ALA A 309 -0.38 -8.79 -25.86
N GLU A 310 -1.05 -8.60 -26.99
CA GLU A 310 -1.31 -9.67 -27.96
C GLU A 310 0.04 -10.25 -28.44
N GLU A 311 0.22 -11.53 -28.20
CA GLU A 311 1.33 -12.29 -28.79
C GLU A 311 1.29 -12.21 -30.33
N PRO A 312 2.42 -11.95 -31.02
CA PRO A 312 2.46 -11.94 -32.47
C PRO A 312 2.26 -13.36 -33.01
N LYS A 313 1.20 -13.56 -33.77
CA LYS A 313 0.94 -14.79 -34.51
C LYS A 313 2.10 -15.07 -35.48
N ALA A 314 2.77 -16.20 -35.28
CA ALA A 314 3.76 -16.68 -36.21
C ALA A 314 3.13 -16.94 -37.59
N GLU A 315 3.58 -16.22 -38.61
CA GLU A 315 3.27 -16.51 -40.02
C GLU A 315 4.00 -17.79 -40.42
N VAL A 316 3.22 -18.82 -40.72
CA VAL A 316 3.72 -20.01 -41.44
C VAL A 316 3.58 -19.71 -42.93
N THR A 317 4.72 -19.57 -43.60
CA THR A 317 4.78 -19.50 -45.07
C THR A 317 5.21 -20.86 -45.63
N PRO A 318 4.68 -21.28 -46.78
CA PRO A 318 4.69 -22.66 -47.29
C PRO A 318 6.03 -23.20 -47.77
#